data_73c3c74aa88b92e79aab067d9cd844ea
#
_entry.id   73c3c74aa88b92e79aab067d9cd844ea
#
_cell.length_a   1.000
_cell.length_b   1.000
_cell.length_c   1.000
_cell.angle_alpha   90.00
_cell.angle_beta   90.00
_cell.angle_gamma   90.00
#
_symmetry.space_group_name_H-M   'P 1'
#
loop_
_entity.id
_entity.type
_entity.pdbx_description
1 polymer ?
#
loop_
_entity_poly.entity_id
_entity_poly.type
_entity_poly.pdbx_seq_one_letter_code
_entity_poly.pdbx_strand_id
1 'polypeptide(L)'
;TALRGASATAVEQQRRGSVELTWTGPSSGQVPVRHTEQVLMEVINAAQRRLFIVSFVAYQVKSIGKALAEAVQRGVQIDVLLESSNAHGGKVDHDSAEAMRKVVPSARLFAWSAHEKGAGQYPGVVHAKCAVADGRVAFITSANLTSAAMERNMELGVLVTGGNLPEELHNHLEALIATKVLEPVQLTT
;
A
#
# COMPACT_ATOMS: atom_id res chain seq x y z
N THR A 1 4.43 8.87 40.57
CA THR A 1 3.06 9.26 40.07
C THR A 1 3.13 9.92 38.72
N ALA A 2 4.10 10.80 38.44
CA ALA A 2 4.22 11.50 37.16
C ALA A 2 4.55 10.54 35.95
N LEU A 3 5.41 9.56 36.15
CA LEU A 3 5.74 8.55 35.13
C LEU A 3 4.56 7.65 34.75
N ARG A 4 3.69 7.31 35.71
CA ARG A 4 2.46 6.53 35.42
C ARG A 4 1.42 7.35 34.64
N GLY A 5 1.32 8.65 34.92
CA GLY A 5 0.45 9.55 34.15
C GLY A 5 0.90 9.73 32.73
N ALA A 6 2.21 9.96 32.50
CA ALA A 6 2.77 10.08 31.15
C ALA A 6 2.61 8.79 30.32
N SER A 7 2.79 7.62 30.94
CA SER A 7 2.58 6.32 30.29
C SER A 7 1.10 6.08 29.90
N ALA A 8 0.16 6.41 30.79
CA ALA A 8 -1.27 6.27 30.49
C ALA A 8 -1.73 7.22 29.37
N THR A 9 -1.22 8.46 29.34
CA THR A 9 -1.52 9.42 28.28
C THR A 9 -0.94 8.99 26.94
N ALA A 10 0.28 8.45 26.92
CA ALA A 10 0.92 7.93 25.70
C ALA A 10 0.15 6.72 25.14
N VAL A 11 -0.30 5.80 25.99
CA VAL A 11 -1.12 4.64 25.60
C VAL A 11 -2.46 5.09 25.04
N GLU A 12 -3.11 6.07 25.68
CA GLU A 12 -4.39 6.61 25.21
C GLU A 12 -4.23 7.36 23.88
N GLN A 13 -3.15 8.12 23.70
CA GLN A 13 -2.85 8.81 22.45
C GLN A 13 -2.55 7.80 21.33
N GLN A 14 -1.85 6.71 21.63
CA GLN A 14 -1.59 5.62 20.68
C GLN A 14 -2.88 4.86 20.31
N ARG A 15 -3.83 4.75 21.21
CA ARG A 15 -5.16 4.17 20.95
C ARG A 15 -6.03 5.06 20.07
N ARG A 16 -5.94 6.38 20.22
CA ARG A 16 -6.69 7.33 19.38
C ARG A 16 -6.14 7.38 17.96
N GLY A 17 -4.85 7.15 17.79
CA GLY A 17 -4.16 7.30 16.51
C GLY A 17 -4.08 8.77 16.05
N SER A 18 -3.43 8.99 14.93
CA SER A 18 -3.39 10.28 14.23
C SER A 18 -3.75 10.10 12.76
N VAL A 19 -4.36 11.12 12.18
CA VAL A 19 -4.67 11.18 10.75
C VAL A 19 -4.07 12.44 10.18
N GLU A 20 -3.22 12.30 9.17
CA GLU A 20 -2.53 13.40 8.50
C GLU A 20 -2.91 13.44 7.01
N LEU A 21 -3.16 14.65 6.50
CA LEU A 21 -3.49 14.88 5.10
C LEU A 21 -2.23 14.77 4.23
N THR A 22 -2.34 14.07 3.10
CA THR A 22 -1.31 14.01 2.08
C THR A 22 -1.84 14.54 0.76
N TRP A 23 -0.96 15.15 -0.02
CA TRP A 23 -1.33 15.78 -1.28
C TRP A 23 -0.18 15.75 -2.29
N THR A 24 -0.51 15.51 -3.55
CA THR A 24 0.35 15.80 -4.70
C THR A 24 -0.43 16.70 -5.66
N GLY A 25 0.24 17.68 -6.24
CA GLY A 25 -0.37 18.63 -7.18
C GLY A 25 -0.28 20.08 -6.72
N PRO A 26 -1.10 20.98 -7.28
CA PRO A 26 -1.06 22.39 -6.95
C PRO A 26 -1.25 22.66 -5.46
N SER A 27 -0.45 23.53 -4.88
CA SER A 27 -0.54 23.90 -3.45
C SER A 27 -1.05 25.34 -3.32
N SER A 28 -1.92 25.55 -2.32
CA SER A 28 -2.36 26.91 -1.96
C SER A 28 -1.32 27.71 -1.17
N GLY A 29 -0.34 27.01 -0.58
CA GLY A 29 0.63 27.57 0.36
C GLY A 29 0.04 27.97 1.73
N GLN A 30 -1.28 27.79 1.94
CA GLN A 30 -1.98 28.20 3.16
C GLN A 30 -2.17 27.06 4.15
N VAL A 31 -2.27 25.82 3.65
CA VAL A 31 -2.44 24.63 4.47
C VAL A 31 -1.22 23.74 4.29
N PRO A 32 -0.50 23.40 5.36
CA PRO A 32 0.60 22.46 5.28
C PRO A 32 0.06 21.07 4.94
N VAL A 33 0.62 20.44 3.91
CA VAL A 33 0.30 19.09 3.48
C VAL A 33 1.58 18.30 3.31
N ARG A 34 1.49 16.99 3.48
CA ARG A 34 2.62 16.09 3.26
C ARG A 34 2.60 15.58 1.82
N HIS A 35 3.75 15.39 1.23
CA HIS A 35 3.86 14.89 -0.13
C HIS A 35 3.63 13.38 -0.19
N THR A 36 2.83 12.92 -1.15
CA THR A 36 2.40 11.51 -1.32
C THR A 36 3.59 10.53 -1.33
N GLU A 37 4.61 10.80 -2.12
CA GLU A 37 5.79 9.92 -2.23
C GLU A 37 6.53 9.81 -0.89
N GLN A 38 6.74 10.93 -0.21
CA GLN A 38 7.43 10.95 1.09
C GLN A 38 6.69 10.14 2.13
N VAL A 39 5.37 10.23 2.17
CA VAL A 39 4.53 9.47 3.09
C VAL A 39 4.54 7.98 2.76
N LEU A 40 4.47 7.60 1.50
CA LEU A 40 4.60 6.20 1.11
C LEU A 40 5.97 5.62 1.51
N MET A 41 7.04 6.36 1.27
CA MET A 41 8.39 5.96 1.72
C MET A 41 8.48 5.83 3.24
N GLU A 42 7.83 6.70 4.00
CA GLU A 42 7.77 6.60 5.46
C GLU A 42 7.10 5.30 5.91
N VAL A 43 5.95 4.94 5.31
CA VAL A 43 5.26 3.68 5.64
C VAL A 43 6.14 2.47 5.31
N ILE A 44 6.81 2.46 4.15
CA ILE A 44 7.73 1.38 3.77
C ILE A 44 8.90 1.29 4.77
N ASN A 45 9.45 2.42 5.18
CA ASN A 45 10.58 2.47 6.12
C ASN A 45 10.17 2.13 7.55
N ALA A 46 8.92 2.39 7.95
CA ALA A 46 8.38 2.02 9.26
C ALA A 46 8.16 0.52 9.41
N ALA A 47 8.04 -0.22 8.31
CA ALA A 47 7.83 -1.66 8.35
C ALA A 47 9.01 -2.40 8.97
N GLN A 48 8.72 -3.26 9.95
CA GLN A 48 9.69 -4.08 10.68
C GLN A 48 9.51 -5.58 10.42
N ARG A 49 8.30 -6.03 10.13
CA ARG A 49 7.97 -7.44 9.93
C ARG A 49 7.20 -7.68 8.65
N ARG A 50 6.19 -6.88 8.38
CA ARG A 50 5.26 -7.09 7.25
C ARG A 50 4.79 -5.76 6.66
N LEU A 51 4.76 -5.72 5.35
CA LEU A 51 4.28 -4.59 4.56
C LEU A 51 3.30 -5.13 3.52
N PHE A 52 2.08 -4.61 3.50
CA PHE A 52 1.12 -4.91 2.46
C PHE A 52 0.86 -3.66 1.62
N ILE A 53 0.97 -3.77 0.30
CA ILE A 53 0.73 -2.69 -0.66
C ILE A 53 -0.38 -3.10 -1.62
N VAL A 54 -1.30 -2.20 -1.90
CA VAL A 54 -2.34 -2.37 -2.92
C VAL A 54 -2.25 -1.23 -3.93
N SER A 55 -2.22 -1.55 -5.22
CA SER A 55 -2.24 -0.54 -6.29
C SER A 55 -2.90 -1.10 -7.55
N PHE A 56 -3.56 -0.23 -8.32
CA PHE A 56 -4.10 -0.62 -9.62
C PHE A 56 -2.98 -0.92 -10.63
N VAL A 57 -1.97 -0.07 -10.69
CA VAL A 57 -0.77 -0.23 -11.51
C VAL A 57 0.49 0.10 -10.72
N ALA A 58 1.60 -0.51 -11.08
CA ALA A 58 2.92 -0.21 -10.57
C ALA A 58 3.90 -0.05 -11.72
N TYR A 59 4.53 1.14 -11.80
CA TYR A 59 5.64 1.42 -12.71
C TYR A 59 6.89 1.70 -11.89
N GLN A 60 8.04 1.66 -12.53
CA GLN A 60 9.33 1.88 -11.88
C GLN A 60 9.44 3.30 -11.28
N VAL A 61 9.14 3.43 -9.99
CA VAL A 61 9.48 4.60 -9.17
C VAL A 61 10.75 4.25 -8.41
N LYS A 62 11.88 4.79 -8.83
CA LYS A 62 13.22 4.40 -8.33
C LYS A 62 13.35 4.53 -6.82
N SER A 63 12.84 5.61 -6.23
CA SER A 63 12.85 5.86 -4.78
C SER A 63 12.10 4.78 -4.01
N ILE A 64 10.88 4.45 -4.46
CA ILE A 64 10.04 3.41 -3.87
C ILE A 64 10.70 2.04 -4.01
N GLY A 65 11.22 1.73 -5.21
CA GLY A 65 11.95 0.48 -5.44
C GLY A 65 13.14 0.29 -4.50
N LYS A 66 13.91 1.35 -4.27
CA LYS A 66 15.03 1.35 -3.31
C LYS A 66 14.54 1.11 -1.88
N ALA A 67 13.51 1.83 -1.44
CA ALA A 67 12.95 1.66 -0.09
C ALA A 67 12.40 0.24 0.14
N LEU A 68 11.75 -0.36 -0.86
CA LEU A 68 11.28 -1.75 -0.80
C LEU A 68 12.44 -2.74 -0.71
N ALA A 69 13.50 -2.55 -1.51
CA ALA A 69 14.69 -3.40 -1.44
C ALA A 69 15.37 -3.32 -0.06
N GLU A 70 15.47 -2.13 0.51
CA GLU A 70 15.98 -1.93 1.87
C GLU A 70 15.08 -2.57 2.94
N ALA A 71 13.75 -2.55 2.76
CA ALA A 71 12.82 -3.25 3.64
C ALA A 71 13.04 -4.78 3.60
N VAL A 72 13.25 -5.35 2.41
CA VAL A 72 13.62 -6.78 2.26
C VAL A 72 14.92 -7.10 3.00
N GLN A 73 15.94 -6.24 2.88
CA GLN A 73 17.22 -6.43 3.61
C GLN A 73 17.03 -6.40 5.14
N ARG A 74 16.03 -5.67 5.64
CA ARG A 74 15.64 -5.70 7.06
C ARG A 74 14.84 -6.96 7.45
N GLY A 75 14.54 -7.84 6.51
CA GLY A 75 13.74 -9.05 6.74
C GLY A 75 12.23 -8.82 6.71
N VAL A 76 11.77 -7.69 6.17
CA VAL A 76 10.33 -7.40 6.03
C VAL A 76 9.72 -8.29 4.96
N GLN A 77 8.64 -9.00 5.30
CA GLN A 77 7.80 -9.67 4.31
C GLN A 77 6.97 -8.63 3.57
N ILE A 78 7.05 -8.64 2.25
CA ILE A 78 6.33 -7.71 1.38
C ILE A 78 5.28 -8.45 0.57
N ASP A 79 4.03 -8.03 0.71
CA ASP A 79 2.87 -8.50 -0.05
C ASP A 79 2.34 -7.36 -0.92
N VAL A 80 2.11 -7.64 -2.19
CA VAL A 80 1.62 -6.63 -3.13
C VAL A 80 0.44 -7.17 -3.91
N LEU A 81 -0.71 -6.51 -3.80
CA LEU A 81 -1.88 -6.75 -4.61
C LEU A 81 -1.92 -5.75 -5.77
N LEU A 82 -1.98 -6.28 -6.99
CA LEU A 82 -2.04 -5.51 -8.22
C LEU A 82 -3.22 -5.92 -9.09
N GLU A 83 -3.71 -5.00 -9.94
CA GLU A 83 -4.60 -5.40 -11.01
C GLU A 83 -3.86 -6.23 -12.05
N SER A 84 -4.51 -7.26 -12.54
CA SER A 84 -3.96 -8.13 -13.57
C SER A 84 -3.81 -7.38 -14.90
N SER A 85 -2.78 -7.69 -15.67
CA SER A 85 -2.64 -7.19 -17.05
C SER A 85 -3.68 -7.81 -17.99
N ASN A 86 -3.92 -7.17 -19.15
CA ASN A 86 -4.79 -7.70 -20.20
C ASN A 86 -4.36 -9.10 -20.67
N ALA A 87 -3.05 -9.37 -20.72
CA ALA A 87 -2.51 -10.68 -21.03
C ALA A 87 -2.90 -11.78 -20.02
N HIS A 88 -3.26 -11.40 -18.80
CA HIS A 88 -3.66 -12.30 -17.71
C HIS A 88 -5.13 -12.08 -17.30
N GLY A 89 -5.97 -11.63 -18.22
CA GLY A 89 -7.42 -11.45 -17.99
C GLY A 89 -7.80 -10.22 -17.16
N GLY A 90 -6.89 -9.28 -16.93
CA GLY A 90 -7.15 -8.01 -16.25
C GLY A 90 -7.44 -6.86 -17.23
N LYS A 91 -7.29 -5.63 -16.75
CA LYS A 91 -7.60 -4.39 -17.50
C LYS A 91 -6.42 -3.42 -17.63
N VAL A 92 -5.19 -3.89 -17.49
CA VAL A 92 -3.99 -3.06 -17.55
C VAL A 92 -3.12 -3.51 -18.74
N ASP A 93 -2.70 -2.58 -19.59
CA ASP A 93 -1.85 -2.88 -20.75
C ASP A 93 -0.39 -3.23 -20.37
N HIS A 94 0.01 -2.90 -19.14
CA HIS A 94 1.35 -3.15 -18.62
C HIS A 94 1.33 -4.23 -17.53
N ASP A 95 2.30 -5.15 -17.57
CA ASP A 95 2.45 -6.15 -16.52
C ASP A 95 3.15 -5.54 -15.29
N SER A 96 2.31 -5.01 -14.40
CA SER A 96 2.76 -4.43 -13.12
C SER A 96 3.40 -5.47 -12.20
N ALA A 97 2.99 -6.74 -12.30
CA ALA A 97 3.55 -7.82 -11.50
C ALA A 97 4.98 -8.15 -11.96
N GLU A 98 5.23 -8.21 -13.27
CA GLU A 98 6.57 -8.39 -13.81
C GLU A 98 7.48 -7.21 -13.44
N ALA A 99 6.99 -5.97 -13.56
CA ALA A 99 7.72 -4.79 -13.16
C ALA A 99 8.09 -4.81 -11.67
N MET A 100 7.15 -5.18 -10.80
CA MET A 100 7.39 -5.28 -9.36
C MET A 100 8.41 -6.38 -9.02
N ARG A 101 8.37 -7.53 -9.69
CA ARG A 101 9.35 -8.60 -9.47
C ARG A 101 10.78 -8.21 -9.84
N LYS A 102 10.96 -7.42 -10.88
CA LYS A 102 12.30 -6.90 -11.25
C LYS A 102 12.87 -6.01 -10.14
N VAL A 103 12.01 -5.31 -9.42
CA VAL A 103 12.41 -4.39 -8.34
C VAL A 103 12.55 -5.11 -7.00
N VAL A 104 11.61 -6.01 -6.68
CA VAL A 104 11.56 -6.75 -5.41
C VAL A 104 11.26 -8.23 -5.67
N PRO A 105 12.28 -9.03 -6.05
CA PRO A 105 12.08 -10.44 -6.44
C PRO A 105 11.47 -11.32 -5.33
N SER A 106 11.69 -10.98 -4.06
CA SER A 106 11.19 -11.71 -2.90
C SER A 106 9.77 -11.31 -2.46
N ALA A 107 9.18 -10.28 -3.07
CA ALA A 107 7.80 -9.90 -2.76
C ALA A 107 6.82 -10.99 -3.22
N ARG A 108 5.81 -11.26 -2.39
CA ARG A 108 4.68 -12.09 -2.78
C ARG A 108 3.67 -11.23 -3.52
N LEU A 109 3.41 -11.58 -4.77
CA LEU A 109 2.49 -10.82 -5.62
C LEU A 109 1.15 -11.54 -5.70
N PHE A 110 0.07 -10.78 -5.57
CA PHE A 110 -1.29 -11.27 -5.57
C PHE A 110 -2.12 -10.54 -6.63
N ALA A 111 -3.12 -11.25 -7.13
CA ALA A 111 -4.18 -10.70 -7.97
C ALA A 111 -5.54 -11.11 -7.38
N TRP A 112 -6.57 -10.34 -7.67
CA TRP A 112 -7.94 -10.74 -7.35
C TRP A 112 -8.34 -11.92 -8.24
N SER A 113 -8.77 -13.03 -7.63
CA SER A 113 -9.15 -14.25 -8.33
C SER A 113 -10.22 -13.96 -9.39
N ALA A 114 -10.03 -14.48 -10.59
CA ALA A 114 -10.98 -14.30 -11.68
C ALA A 114 -12.37 -14.88 -11.35
N HIS A 115 -12.41 -15.95 -10.56
CA HIS A 115 -13.65 -16.57 -10.09
C HIS A 115 -14.44 -15.60 -9.17
N GLU A 116 -13.75 -14.88 -8.30
CA GLU A 116 -14.36 -13.96 -7.35
C GLU A 116 -14.70 -12.57 -7.95
N LYS A 117 -14.00 -12.16 -9.03
CA LYS A 117 -14.31 -10.91 -9.74
C LYS A 117 -15.71 -10.86 -10.36
N GLY A 118 -16.36 -12.01 -10.50
CA GLY A 118 -17.65 -12.16 -11.14
C GLY A 118 -17.56 -12.34 -12.67
N ALA A 119 -18.43 -13.17 -13.20
CA ALA A 119 -18.61 -13.37 -14.63
C ALA A 119 -19.62 -12.36 -15.16
N GLY A 120 -19.19 -11.40 -15.98
CA GLY A 120 -20.10 -10.41 -16.57
C GLY A 120 -19.38 -9.43 -17.49
N GLN A 121 -20.17 -8.57 -18.13
CA GLN A 121 -19.65 -7.54 -19.04
C GLN A 121 -18.73 -6.52 -18.31
N TYR A 122 -18.89 -6.40 -16.98
CA TYR A 122 -18.12 -5.48 -16.13
C TYR A 122 -17.58 -6.21 -14.89
N PRO A 123 -16.53 -7.04 -15.02
CA PRO A 123 -15.89 -7.65 -13.86
C PRO A 123 -15.25 -6.60 -12.95
N GLY A 124 -15.19 -6.88 -11.65
CA GLY A 124 -14.52 -6.03 -10.68
C GLY A 124 -13.05 -5.79 -11.03
N VAL A 125 -12.48 -4.70 -10.53
CA VAL A 125 -11.05 -4.35 -10.68
C VAL A 125 -10.44 -3.98 -9.34
N VAL A 126 -9.15 -4.23 -9.18
CA VAL A 126 -8.38 -3.74 -8.03
C VAL A 126 -8.14 -2.24 -8.21
N HIS A 127 -9.01 -1.41 -7.62
CA HIS A 127 -8.88 0.05 -7.72
C HIS A 127 -8.54 0.73 -6.39
N ALA A 128 -8.42 -0.04 -5.31
CA ALA A 128 -7.89 0.44 -4.03
C ALA A 128 -6.40 0.79 -4.16
N LYS A 129 -5.94 1.80 -3.41
CA LYS A 129 -4.54 2.14 -3.28
C LYS A 129 -4.25 2.39 -1.81
N CYS A 130 -3.43 1.54 -1.23
CA CYS A 130 -2.99 1.70 0.15
C CYS A 130 -1.66 0.98 0.39
N ALA A 131 -1.02 1.36 1.49
CA ALA A 131 0.10 0.63 2.07
C ALA A 131 -0.11 0.53 3.58
N VAL A 132 0.14 -0.64 4.15
CA VAL A 132 0.02 -0.83 5.59
C VAL A 132 1.24 -1.59 6.13
N ALA A 133 1.88 -1.00 7.15
CA ALA A 133 3.06 -1.52 7.82
C ALA A 133 2.71 -2.04 9.21
N ASP A 134 2.98 -3.32 9.47
CA ASP A 134 2.86 -4.01 10.77
C ASP A 134 1.49 -3.89 11.47
N GLY A 135 0.43 -3.47 10.75
CA GLY A 135 -0.86 -3.12 11.33
C GLY A 135 -0.82 -1.89 12.24
N ARG A 136 0.18 -1.01 12.09
CA ARG A 136 0.40 0.16 12.96
C ARG A 136 0.34 1.49 12.22
N VAL A 137 0.72 1.49 10.96
CA VAL A 137 0.73 2.66 10.09
C VAL A 137 0.08 2.28 8.77
N ALA A 138 -0.88 3.05 8.30
CA ALA A 138 -1.55 2.86 7.02
C ALA A 138 -1.59 4.16 6.23
N PHE A 139 -1.27 4.07 4.95
CA PHE A 139 -1.44 5.13 3.98
C PHE A 139 -2.55 4.74 3.01
N ILE A 140 -3.62 5.51 2.94
CA ILE A 140 -4.76 5.32 2.04
C ILE A 140 -4.78 6.50 1.09
N THR A 141 -4.79 6.24 -0.22
CA THR A 141 -4.59 7.31 -1.21
C THR A 141 -5.32 7.03 -2.52
N SER A 142 -5.48 8.06 -3.34
CA SER A 142 -5.89 7.92 -4.75
C SER A 142 -4.70 7.57 -5.66
N ALA A 143 -3.47 7.76 -5.21
CA ALA A 143 -2.24 7.62 -5.99
C ALA A 143 -1.89 6.16 -6.30
N ASN A 144 -1.70 5.83 -7.57
CA ASN A 144 -1.06 4.59 -7.98
C ASN A 144 0.46 4.63 -7.75
N LEU A 145 1.12 3.47 -7.77
CA LEU A 145 2.59 3.36 -7.73
C LEU A 145 3.22 3.77 -9.07
N THR A 146 3.07 5.03 -9.46
CA THR A 146 3.59 5.58 -10.72
C THR A 146 4.27 6.92 -10.47
N SER A 147 5.29 7.26 -11.27
CA SER A 147 5.96 8.57 -11.17
C SER A 147 4.98 9.73 -11.38
N ALA A 148 3.98 9.55 -12.27
CA ALA A 148 2.98 10.58 -12.49
C ALA A 148 2.14 10.85 -11.25
N ALA A 149 1.71 9.80 -10.53
CA ALA A 149 0.93 9.93 -9.29
C ALA A 149 1.78 10.47 -8.14
N MET A 150 3.08 10.14 -8.10
CA MET A 150 3.97 10.61 -7.06
C MET A 150 4.36 12.08 -7.21
N GLU A 151 4.46 12.61 -8.45
CA GLU A 151 5.09 13.91 -8.71
C GLU A 151 4.18 14.95 -9.39
N ARG A 152 3.19 14.53 -10.20
CA ARG A 152 2.53 15.43 -11.17
C ARG A 152 1.02 15.47 -11.08
N ASN A 153 0.39 14.33 -10.80
CA ASN A 153 -1.06 14.27 -10.70
C ASN A 153 -1.57 15.04 -9.47
N MET A 154 -2.85 15.38 -9.49
CA MET A 154 -3.54 15.77 -8.28
C MET A 154 -3.99 14.51 -7.54
N GLU A 155 -3.35 14.23 -6.41
CA GLU A 155 -3.63 13.04 -5.60
C GLU A 155 -3.88 13.43 -4.15
N LEU A 156 -4.82 12.74 -3.54
CA LEU A 156 -5.23 12.93 -2.15
C LEU A 156 -4.99 11.64 -1.38
N GLY A 157 -4.55 11.75 -0.14
CA GLY A 157 -4.45 10.61 0.76
C GLY A 157 -4.46 11.01 2.22
N VAL A 158 -4.50 10.00 3.07
CA VAL A 158 -4.37 10.13 4.52
C VAL A 158 -3.37 9.13 5.06
N LEU A 159 -2.46 9.59 5.90
CA LEU A 159 -1.61 8.76 6.74
C LEU A 159 -2.30 8.54 8.08
N VAL A 160 -2.51 7.29 8.44
CA VAL A 160 -3.09 6.90 9.73
C VAL A 160 -2.02 6.19 10.54
N THR A 161 -1.70 6.72 11.73
CA THR A 161 -0.72 6.12 12.63
C THR A 161 -1.39 5.76 13.95
N GLY A 162 -1.33 4.48 14.35
CA GLY A 162 -2.01 3.98 15.55
C GLY A 162 -3.52 3.86 15.37
N GLY A 163 -4.26 3.71 16.46
CA GLY A 163 -5.67 3.35 16.42
C GLY A 163 -5.88 1.93 15.88
N ASN A 164 -7.12 1.58 15.56
CA ASN A 164 -7.48 0.23 15.09
C ASN A 164 -7.39 0.07 13.57
N LEU A 165 -7.58 1.16 12.82
CA LEU A 165 -7.74 1.10 11.36
C LEU A 165 -6.57 0.43 10.63
N PRO A 166 -5.28 0.71 10.94
CA PRO A 166 -4.18 0.02 10.28
C PRO A 166 -4.19 -1.49 10.50
N GLU A 167 -4.54 -1.95 11.71
CA GLU A 167 -4.62 -3.36 12.04
C GLU A 167 -5.82 -4.03 11.35
N GLU A 168 -6.98 -3.41 11.37
CA GLU A 168 -8.18 -3.87 10.68
C GLU A 168 -7.95 -4.00 9.18
N LEU A 169 -7.32 -2.99 8.55
CA LEU A 169 -6.96 -3.04 7.13
C LEU A 169 -6.00 -4.20 6.84
N HIS A 170 -4.94 -4.34 7.63
CA HIS A 170 -3.97 -5.40 7.44
C HIS A 170 -4.61 -6.79 7.56
N ASN A 171 -5.38 -7.01 8.62
CA ASN A 171 -6.06 -8.27 8.88
C ASN A 171 -7.09 -8.60 7.79
N HIS A 172 -7.80 -7.60 7.27
CA HIS A 172 -8.72 -7.79 6.16
C HIS A 172 -7.98 -8.26 4.89
N LEU A 173 -6.87 -7.62 4.53
CA LEU A 173 -6.07 -8.02 3.37
C LEU A 173 -5.49 -9.44 3.52
N GLU A 174 -5.01 -9.81 4.71
CA GLU A 174 -4.57 -11.18 5.00
C GLU A 174 -5.71 -12.19 4.92
N ALA A 175 -6.90 -11.84 5.41
CA ALA A 175 -8.07 -12.70 5.31
C ALA A 175 -8.48 -12.97 3.87
N LEU A 176 -8.37 -11.98 2.97
CA LEU A 176 -8.62 -12.16 1.54
C LEU A 176 -7.64 -13.17 0.90
N ILE A 177 -6.38 -13.20 1.34
CA ILE A 177 -5.43 -14.25 0.93
C ILE A 177 -5.82 -15.61 1.49
N ALA A 178 -6.11 -15.68 2.79
CA ALA A 178 -6.46 -16.93 3.47
C ALA A 178 -7.72 -17.59 2.90
N THR A 179 -8.69 -16.79 2.46
CA THR A 179 -9.95 -17.25 1.83
C THR A 179 -9.83 -17.45 0.33
N LYS A 180 -8.65 -17.26 -0.27
CA LYS A 180 -8.38 -17.39 -1.72
C LYS A 180 -9.17 -16.41 -2.61
N VAL A 181 -9.67 -15.32 -2.05
CA VAL A 181 -10.19 -14.20 -2.84
C VAL A 181 -9.01 -13.51 -3.57
N LEU A 182 -7.85 -13.46 -2.91
CA LEU A 182 -6.58 -13.08 -3.54
C LEU A 182 -5.73 -14.32 -3.76
N GLU A 183 -5.26 -14.48 -4.99
CA GLU A 183 -4.43 -15.62 -5.40
C GLU A 183 -3.02 -15.14 -5.79
N PRO A 184 -1.99 -15.97 -5.50
CA PRO A 184 -0.63 -15.66 -5.94
C PRO A 184 -0.57 -15.55 -7.48
N VAL A 185 0.10 -14.51 -7.97
CA VAL A 185 0.37 -14.37 -9.41
C VAL A 185 1.38 -15.43 -9.83
N GLN A 186 0.92 -16.38 -10.64
CA GLN A 186 1.78 -17.42 -11.23
C GLN A 186 2.65 -16.81 -12.32
N LEU A 187 3.91 -17.21 -12.37
CA LEU A 187 4.79 -16.91 -13.50
C LEU A 187 4.41 -17.82 -14.65
N THR A 188 4.06 -17.24 -15.79
CA THR A 188 4.22 -17.95 -17.05
C THR A 188 5.73 -18.01 -17.33
N THR A 189 6.30 -19.20 -17.22
CA THR A 189 7.67 -19.53 -17.65
C THR A 189 7.78 -19.40 -19.15
#